data_830e3cc09d03b76fffc93a25d9c33455
#
_entry.id   830e3cc09d03b76fffc93a25d9c33455
#
_cell.length_a   1.000
_cell.length_b   1.000
_cell.length_c   1.000
_cell.angle_alpha   90.00
_cell.angle_beta   90.00
_cell.angle_gamma   90.00
#
_symmetry.space_group_name_H-M   'P 1'
#
loop_
_entity.id
_entity.type
_entity.pdbx_description
1 polymer ?
#
loop_
_entity_poly.entity_id
_entity_poly.type
_entity_poly.pdbx_seq_one_letter_code
_entity_poly.pdbx_strand_id
1 'polypeptide(L)'
;MTSSPVTPDTLLPADVIAAASAAEAALRPLVDRDWSVRAGRLEWNVEQTITHMIAAAAKYTLYLASRSERFIGLSISRWPDATNEEVIDSLVPVATGLANVAMVTPPHVRAYHVTGPSTAADYIGRGCVELLVHTGDALAGLGVAFAPPADLCRRVLARQYPDVVAAADEAADPWRSLLAATGRPSH
;
A
#
# COMPACT_ATOMS: atom_id res chain seq x y z
N MET A 1 2.71 -4.71 -31.88
CA MET A 1 2.38 -4.65 -30.44
C MET A 1 1.66 -3.32 -30.21
N THR A 2 0.33 -3.32 -30.19
CA THR A 2 -0.46 -2.13 -29.93
C THR A 2 -0.49 -1.90 -28.42
N SER A 3 0.18 -0.84 -27.98
CA SER A 3 0.06 -0.36 -26.60
C SER A 3 -1.39 0.07 -26.38
N SER A 4 -2.11 -0.55 -25.45
CA SER A 4 -3.43 -0.07 -25.06
C SER A 4 -3.29 1.35 -24.52
N PRO A 5 -4.23 2.26 -24.84
CA PRO A 5 -4.19 3.62 -24.33
C PRO A 5 -4.25 3.59 -22.79
N VAL A 6 -3.32 4.31 -22.14
CA VAL A 6 -3.35 4.52 -20.69
C VAL A 6 -4.54 5.45 -20.42
N THR A 7 -5.56 4.93 -19.76
CA THR A 7 -6.68 5.76 -19.29
C THR A 7 -6.28 6.49 -18.00
N PRO A 8 -6.90 7.64 -17.67
CA PRO A 8 -6.63 8.37 -16.42
C PRO A 8 -6.74 7.50 -15.16
N ASP A 9 -7.54 6.44 -15.22
CA ASP A 9 -7.77 5.50 -14.09
C ASP A 9 -6.85 4.27 -14.11
N THR A 10 -5.88 4.20 -15.03
CA THR A 10 -4.93 3.09 -15.08
C THR A 10 -3.89 3.22 -13.97
N LEU A 11 -3.84 2.22 -13.08
CA LEU A 11 -2.82 2.11 -12.05
C LEU A 11 -1.46 1.74 -12.67
N LEU A 12 -0.43 2.50 -12.36
CA LEU A 12 0.93 2.35 -12.89
C LEU A 12 1.90 1.90 -11.77
N PRO A 13 3.05 1.28 -12.13
CA PRO A 13 4.08 0.96 -11.13
C PRO A 13 4.55 2.16 -10.30
N ALA A 14 4.57 3.37 -10.87
CA ALA A 14 4.91 4.59 -10.14
C ALA A 14 3.93 4.95 -9.02
N ASP A 15 2.70 4.44 -9.07
CA ASP A 15 1.68 4.74 -8.05
C ASP A 15 2.01 4.16 -6.68
N VAL A 16 2.70 3.02 -6.60
CA VAL A 16 3.14 2.48 -5.31
C VAL A 16 4.26 3.33 -4.69
N ILE A 17 5.10 3.96 -5.53
CA ILE A 17 6.10 4.93 -5.05
C ILE A 17 5.39 6.20 -4.56
N ALA A 18 4.38 6.69 -5.28
CA ALA A 18 3.58 7.84 -4.86
C ALA A 18 2.84 7.58 -3.53
N ALA A 19 2.31 6.36 -3.34
CA ALA A 19 1.70 5.94 -2.07
C ALA A 19 2.72 5.94 -0.92
N ALA A 20 3.92 5.41 -1.15
CA ALA A 20 5.00 5.42 -0.15
C ALA A 20 5.46 6.84 0.19
N SER A 21 5.60 7.72 -0.82
CA SER A 21 5.97 9.11 -0.61
C SER A 21 4.91 9.89 0.18
N ALA A 22 3.63 9.62 -0.06
CA ALA A 22 2.54 10.21 0.71
C ALA A 22 2.56 9.73 2.17
N ALA A 23 2.82 8.43 2.39
CA ALA A 23 2.99 7.84 3.72
C ALA A 23 4.19 8.44 4.45
N GLU A 24 5.36 8.49 3.80
CA GLU A 24 6.58 9.09 4.34
C GLU A 24 6.35 10.55 4.76
N ALA A 25 5.80 11.37 3.87
CA ALA A 25 5.56 12.78 4.15
C ALA A 25 4.63 13.00 5.35
N ALA A 26 3.63 12.12 5.52
CA ALA A 26 2.68 12.21 6.62
C ALA A 26 3.24 11.70 7.96
N LEU A 27 4.11 10.69 7.95
CA LEU A 27 4.69 10.07 9.15
C LEU A 27 5.95 10.77 9.64
N ARG A 28 6.74 11.39 8.75
CA ARG A 28 8.02 12.01 9.09
C ARG A 28 7.95 13.07 10.21
N PRO A 29 6.95 13.95 10.26
CA PRO A 29 6.82 14.91 11.38
C PRO A 29 6.53 14.25 12.75
N LEU A 30 6.28 12.94 12.77
CA LEU A 30 5.81 12.19 13.93
C LEU A 30 6.81 11.12 14.41
N VAL A 31 8.06 11.17 13.93
CA VAL A 31 9.11 10.20 14.29
C VAL A 31 9.41 10.16 15.79
N ASP A 32 9.28 11.31 16.47
CA ASP A 32 9.53 11.44 17.91
C ASP A 32 8.29 11.12 18.77
N ARG A 33 7.15 10.78 18.15
CA ARG A 33 5.94 10.41 18.90
C ARG A 33 6.06 8.98 19.42
N ASP A 34 5.26 8.68 20.42
CA ASP A 34 5.15 7.31 20.96
C ASP A 34 4.41 6.40 19.96
N TRP A 35 5.12 5.50 19.31
CA TRP A 35 4.57 4.53 18.36
C TRP A 35 4.05 3.24 19.04
N SER A 36 4.16 3.15 20.36
CA SER A 36 3.56 2.03 21.11
C SER A 36 2.04 2.17 21.26
N VAL A 37 1.49 3.34 20.94
CA VAL A 37 0.02 3.58 20.96
C VAL A 37 -0.67 2.76 19.88
N ARG A 38 -1.93 2.39 20.16
CA ARG A 38 -2.75 1.60 19.22
C ARG A 38 -2.99 2.35 17.90
N ALA A 39 -2.83 1.68 16.77
CA ALA A 39 -3.09 2.23 15.44
C ALA A 39 -4.59 2.21 15.12
N GLY A 40 -5.28 3.33 15.32
CA GLY A 40 -6.71 3.43 15.07
C GLY A 40 -7.52 2.33 15.76
N ARG A 41 -8.21 1.51 14.96
CA ARG A 41 -9.02 0.38 15.46
C ARG A 41 -8.32 -0.97 15.39
N LEU A 42 -7.08 -1.03 14.90
CA LEU A 42 -6.32 -2.28 14.80
C LEU A 42 -5.95 -2.78 16.21
N GLU A 43 -5.70 -4.06 16.33
CA GLU A 43 -5.07 -4.63 17.53
C GLU A 43 -3.58 -4.29 17.62
N TRP A 44 -2.99 -3.91 16.51
CA TRP A 44 -1.58 -3.50 16.39
C TRP A 44 -1.37 -2.07 16.87
N ASN A 45 -0.17 -1.81 17.37
CA ASN A 45 0.31 -0.46 17.61
C ASN A 45 0.83 0.19 16.32
N VAL A 46 1.18 1.47 16.39
CA VAL A 46 1.68 2.24 15.23
C VAL A 46 2.94 1.62 14.65
N GLU A 47 3.89 1.21 15.50
CA GLU A 47 5.14 0.57 15.06
C GLU A 47 4.87 -0.72 14.28
N GLN A 48 4.03 -1.59 14.81
CA GLN A 48 3.67 -2.86 14.16
C GLN A 48 2.98 -2.62 12.82
N THR A 49 2.11 -1.63 12.76
CA THR A 49 1.36 -1.27 11.55
C THR A 49 2.29 -0.74 10.45
N ILE A 50 3.23 0.15 10.79
CA ILE A 50 4.19 0.69 9.83
C ILE A 50 5.16 -0.42 9.37
N THR A 51 5.65 -1.25 10.29
CA THR A 51 6.50 -2.39 9.93
C THR A 51 5.77 -3.36 9.01
N HIS A 52 4.48 -3.64 9.26
CA HIS A 52 3.67 -4.52 8.42
C HIS A 52 3.54 -4.00 6.98
N MET A 53 3.21 -2.72 6.78
CA MET A 53 3.04 -2.21 5.41
C MET A 53 4.34 -2.25 4.60
N ILE A 54 5.49 -2.00 5.22
CA ILE A 54 6.82 -2.13 4.60
C ILE A 54 7.10 -3.59 4.26
N ALA A 55 6.87 -4.50 5.22
CA ALA A 55 7.06 -5.92 5.05
C ALA A 55 6.17 -6.51 3.94
N ALA A 56 4.92 -6.05 3.83
CA ALA A 56 3.99 -6.46 2.77
C ALA A 56 4.52 -6.08 1.39
N ALA A 57 4.94 -4.82 1.18
CA ALA A 57 5.49 -4.36 -0.08
C ALA A 57 6.81 -5.09 -0.45
N ALA A 58 7.69 -5.32 0.52
CA ALA A 58 8.91 -6.11 0.32
C ALA A 58 8.60 -7.56 -0.06
N LYS A 59 7.60 -8.17 0.58
CA LYS A 59 7.15 -9.53 0.29
C LYS A 59 6.52 -9.65 -1.09
N TYR A 60 5.76 -8.65 -1.52
CA TYR A 60 5.22 -8.57 -2.89
C TYR A 60 6.33 -8.52 -3.94
N THR A 61 7.40 -7.77 -3.67
CA THR A 61 8.61 -7.77 -4.50
C THR A 61 9.21 -9.16 -4.62
N LEU A 62 9.36 -9.90 -3.52
CA LEU A 62 9.89 -11.26 -3.52
C LEU A 62 9.02 -12.22 -4.32
N TYR A 63 7.68 -12.16 -4.17
CA TYR A 63 6.76 -13.00 -4.94
C TYR A 63 6.90 -12.77 -6.43
N LEU A 64 6.91 -11.52 -6.89
CA LEU A 64 7.04 -11.17 -8.30
C LEU A 64 8.42 -11.54 -8.84
N ALA A 65 9.49 -11.21 -8.14
CA ALA A 65 10.87 -11.48 -8.58
C ALA A 65 11.15 -12.98 -8.74
N SER A 66 10.67 -13.78 -7.78
CA SER A 66 10.84 -15.24 -7.80
C SER A 66 9.77 -15.97 -8.62
N ARG A 67 8.69 -15.28 -9.03
CA ARG A 67 7.50 -15.88 -9.65
C ARG A 67 6.96 -17.06 -8.83
N SER A 68 7.06 -16.97 -7.51
CA SER A 68 6.67 -18.06 -6.61
C SER A 68 5.18 -18.34 -6.70
N GLU A 69 4.81 -19.58 -6.94
CA GLU A 69 3.43 -20.08 -6.91
C GLU A 69 2.99 -20.52 -5.49
N ARG A 70 3.92 -20.48 -4.52
CA ARG A 70 3.71 -20.95 -3.16
C ARG A 70 4.02 -19.86 -2.14
N PHE A 71 3.44 -20.01 -0.96
CA PHE A 71 3.73 -19.14 0.16
C PHE A 71 5.22 -19.09 0.50
N ILE A 72 5.78 -17.89 0.60
CA ILE A 72 7.14 -17.65 1.05
C ILE A 72 7.10 -17.49 2.57
N GLY A 73 7.59 -18.50 3.30
CA GLY A 73 7.55 -18.59 4.76
C GLY A 73 8.58 -17.69 5.49
N LEU A 74 8.87 -16.52 4.95
CA LEU A 74 9.75 -15.53 5.58
C LEU A 74 8.93 -14.47 6.30
N SER A 75 9.41 -14.04 7.47
CA SER A 75 8.96 -12.84 8.14
C SER A 75 9.96 -11.71 7.89
N ILE A 76 9.46 -10.52 7.63
CA ILE A 76 10.25 -9.30 7.53
C ILE A 76 9.85 -8.44 8.72
N SER A 77 10.82 -8.06 9.53
CA SER A 77 10.61 -7.28 10.74
C SER A 77 11.55 -6.09 10.79
N ARG A 78 11.20 -5.10 11.59
CA ARG A 78 12.09 -3.99 11.95
C ARG A 78 13.37 -4.54 12.57
N TRP A 79 14.50 -3.92 12.24
CA TRP A 79 15.75 -4.16 12.96
C TRP A 79 15.60 -3.67 14.41
N PRO A 80 16.08 -4.44 15.44
CA PRO A 80 15.81 -4.13 16.84
C PRO A 80 16.22 -2.71 17.28
N ASP A 81 17.33 -2.21 16.77
CA ASP A 81 17.89 -0.91 17.14
C ASP A 81 17.57 0.21 16.14
N ALA A 82 16.76 -0.06 15.10
CA ALA A 82 16.40 0.96 14.14
C ALA A 82 15.53 2.04 14.79
N THR A 83 15.80 3.29 14.48
CA THR A 83 14.97 4.43 14.87
C THR A 83 13.68 4.46 14.06
N ASN A 84 12.67 5.22 14.50
CA ASN A 84 11.46 5.43 13.71
C ASN A 84 11.77 6.14 12.38
N GLU A 85 12.76 7.04 12.36
CA GLU A 85 13.21 7.71 11.15
C GLU A 85 13.76 6.72 10.12
N GLU A 86 14.66 5.81 10.51
CA GLU A 86 15.22 4.78 9.65
C GLU A 86 14.14 3.81 9.11
N VAL A 87 13.11 3.55 9.91
CA VAL A 87 11.96 2.75 9.45
C VAL A 87 11.17 3.49 8.38
N ILE A 88 10.90 4.79 8.56
CA ILE A 88 10.22 5.63 7.57
C ILE A 88 11.07 5.75 6.29
N ASP A 89 12.39 5.91 6.40
CA ASP A 89 13.32 5.96 5.27
C ASP A 89 13.28 4.69 4.40
N SER A 90 12.76 3.58 4.92
CA SER A 90 12.59 2.32 4.18
C SER A 90 11.38 2.31 3.24
N LEU A 91 10.40 3.20 3.41
CA LEU A 91 9.13 3.18 2.67
C LEU A 91 9.33 3.33 1.16
N VAL A 92 9.95 4.43 0.74
CA VAL A 92 10.15 4.71 -0.69
C VAL A 92 11.11 3.71 -1.36
N PRO A 93 12.26 3.33 -0.78
CA PRO A 93 13.11 2.27 -1.33
C PRO A 93 12.40 0.94 -1.56
N VAL A 94 11.60 0.48 -0.60
CA VAL A 94 10.86 -0.79 -0.73
C VAL A 94 9.79 -0.71 -1.81
N ALA A 95 9.02 0.39 -1.87
CA ALA A 95 8.04 0.64 -2.92
C ALA A 95 8.70 0.74 -4.30
N THR A 96 9.89 1.37 -4.39
CA THR A 96 10.68 1.44 -5.62
C THR A 96 11.10 0.04 -6.08
N GLY A 97 11.52 -0.82 -5.16
CA GLY A 97 11.83 -2.22 -5.46
C GLY A 97 10.64 -2.95 -6.09
N LEU A 98 9.44 -2.80 -5.50
CA LEU A 98 8.22 -3.39 -6.03
C LEU A 98 7.87 -2.84 -7.42
N ALA A 99 7.94 -1.51 -7.61
CA ALA A 99 7.68 -0.87 -8.89
C ALA A 99 8.62 -1.38 -9.99
N ASN A 100 9.92 -1.45 -9.69
CA ASN A 100 10.95 -1.92 -10.65
C ASN A 100 10.70 -3.37 -11.08
N VAL A 101 10.41 -4.26 -10.14
CA VAL A 101 10.10 -5.65 -10.46
C VAL A 101 8.81 -5.77 -11.27
N ALA A 102 7.78 -4.99 -10.91
CA ALA A 102 6.51 -4.98 -11.64
C ALA A 102 6.67 -4.52 -13.09
N MET A 103 7.52 -3.51 -13.36
CA MET A 103 7.79 -3.01 -14.71
C MET A 103 8.41 -4.06 -15.64
N VAL A 104 9.24 -4.94 -15.11
CA VAL A 104 9.91 -5.98 -15.91
C VAL A 104 9.18 -7.33 -15.87
N THR A 105 8.12 -7.46 -15.09
CA THR A 105 7.34 -8.69 -14.99
C THR A 105 6.36 -8.78 -16.16
N PRO A 106 6.43 -9.83 -17.01
CA PRO A 106 5.48 -10.01 -18.09
C PRO A 106 4.02 -10.10 -17.60
N PRO A 107 3.04 -9.53 -18.35
CA PRO A 107 1.65 -9.42 -17.87
C PRO A 107 0.92 -10.76 -17.65
N HIS A 108 1.42 -11.85 -18.24
CA HIS A 108 0.88 -13.21 -18.03
C HIS A 108 1.40 -13.89 -16.77
N VAL A 109 2.47 -13.38 -16.16
CA VAL A 109 3.03 -13.94 -14.92
C VAL A 109 2.03 -13.79 -13.79
N ARG A 110 1.86 -14.86 -13.04
CA ARG A 110 1.09 -14.93 -11.80
C ARG A 110 2.00 -15.40 -10.68
N ALA A 111 1.91 -14.78 -9.54
CA ALA A 111 2.61 -15.22 -8.35
C ALA A 111 1.63 -15.39 -7.18
N TYR A 112 2.06 -16.10 -6.15
CA TYR A 112 1.22 -16.45 -5.00
C TYR A 112 0.75 -15.20 -4.25
N HIS A 113 -0.54 -15.16 -3.96
CA HIS A 113 -1.10 -14.27 -2.94
C HIS A 113 -2.17 -15.05 -2.15
N VAL A 114 -2.41 -14.69 -0.90
CA VAL A 114 -3.36 -15.39 0.00
C VAL A 114 -4.79 -15.42 -0.53
N THR A 115 -5.17 -14.46 -1.37
CA THR A 115 -6.48 -14.39 -2.03
C THR A 115 -6.50 -15.01 -3.44
N GLY A 116 -5.41 -15.64 -3.86
CA GLY A 116 -5.25 -16.28 -5.17
C GLY A 116 -4.14 -15.67 -6.01
N PRO A 117 -3.71 -16.38 -7.09
CA PRO A 117 -2.61 -15.95 -7.95
C PRO A 117 -2.84 -14.55 -8.51
N SER A 118 -1.83 -13.68 -8.38
CA SER A 118 -1.92 -12.25 -8.67
C SER A 118 -0.92 -11.81 -9.73
N THR A 119 -1.31 -10.83 -10.56
CA THR A 119 -0.45 -10.18 -11.57
C THR A 119 0.44 -9.12 -10.94
N ALA A 120 1.41 -8.59 -11.70
CA ALA A 120 2.20 -7.43 -11.30
C ALA A 120 1.30 -6.21 -10.98
N ALA A 121 0.28 -5.94 -11.80
CA ALA A 121 -0.67 -4.85 -11.57
C ALA A 121 -1.50 -5.04 -10.30
N ASP A 122 -1.86 -6.28 -9.94
CA ASP A 122 -2.54 -6.58 -8.68
C ASP A 122 -1.63 -6.29 -7.47
N TYR A 123 -0.35 -6.65 -7.55
CA TYR A 123 0.61 -6.37 -6.49
C TYR A 123 0.89 -4.87 -6.31
N ILE A 124 0.95 -4.09 -7.39
CA ILE A 124 1.03 -2.63 -7.30
C ILE A 124 -0.19 -2.07 -6.57
N GLY A 125 -1.40 -2.49 -6.96
CA GLY A 125 -2.62 -2.03 -6.31
C GLY A 125 -2.68 -2.42 -4.83
N ARG A 126 -2.34 -3.66 -4.49
CA ARG A 126 -2.26 -4.12 -3.09
C ARG A 126 -1.21 -3.34 -2.30
N GLY A 127 -0.02 -3.11 -2.89
CA GLY A 127 1.02 -2.29 -2.28
C GLY A 127 0.54 -0.87 -1.95
N CYS A 128 -0.21 -0.25 -2.87
CA CYS A 128 -0.84 1.04 -2.61
C CYS A 128 -1.87 0.97 -1.46
N VAL A 129 -2.71 -0.08 -1.43
CA VAL A 129 -3.68 -0.28 -0.34
C VAL A 129 -2.95 -0.42 1.00
N GLU A 130 -1.93 -1.29 1.09
CA GLU A 130 -1.15 -1.47 2.31
C GLU A 130 -0.55 -0.14 2.79
N LEU A 131 0.12 0.59 1.90
CA LEU A 131 0.78 1.85 2.24
C LEU A 131 -0.20 2.94 2.64
N LEU A 132 -1.28 3.15 1.90
CA LEU A 132 -2.23 4.23 2.17
C LEU A 132 -3.10 3.94 3.40
N VAL A 133 -3.71 2.76 3.44
CA VAL A 133 -4.69 2.43 4.48
C VAL A 133 -4.03 2.27 5.83
N HIS A 134 -2.90 1.59 5.91
CA HIS A 134 -2.17 1.44 7.17
C HIS A 134 -1.48 2.73 7.64
N THR A 135 -1.11 3.65 6.72
CA THR A 135 -0.74 5.02 7.10
C THR A 135 -1.92 5.73 7.77
N GLY A 136 -3.12 5.60 7.20
CA GLY A 136 -4.33 6.14 7.83
C GLY A 136 -4.60 5.55 9.22
N ASP A 137 -4.45 4.23 9.39
CA ASP A 137 -4.58 3.55 10.68
C ASP A 137 -3.55 4.07 11.70
N ALA A 138 -2.27 4.19 11.29
CA ALA A 138 -1.18 4.68 12.14
C ALA A 138 -1.41 6.14 12.58
N LEU A 139 -1.76 7.01 11.63
CA LEU A 139 -2.03 8.43 11.90
C LEU A 139 -3.26 8.64 12.78
N ALA A 140 -4.32 7.83 12.60
CA ALA A 140 -5.48 7.85 13.48
C ALA A 140 -5.10 7.50 14.93
N GLY A 141 -4.17 6.56 15.13
CA GLY A 141 -3.61 6.24 16.46
C GLY A 141 -2.83 7.39 17.06
N LEU A 142 -2.16 8.19 16.25
CA LEU A 142 -1.42 9.38 16.68
C LEU A 142 -2.29 10.64 16.76
N GLY A 143 -3.59 10.55 16.49
CA GLY A 143 -4.53 11.68 16.53
C GLY A 143 -4.37 12.66 15.36
N VAL A 144 -3.86 12.21 14.23
CA VAL A 144 -3.60 13.01 13.03
C VAL A 144 -4.48 12.53 11.87
N ALA A 145 -5.10 13.45 11.14
CA ALA A 145 -5.85 13.13 9.93
C ALA A 145 -4.91 12.83 8.75
N PHE A 146 -5.32 11.90 7.89
CA PHE A 146 -4.61 11.59 6.65
C PHE A 146 -5.50 11.88 5.44
N ALA A 147 -4.95 12.59 4.48
CA ALA A 147 -5.61 12.90 3.22
C ALA A 147 -4.65 12.63 2.04
N PRO A 148 -4.58 11.38 1.56
CA PRO A 148 -3.74 11.03 0.42
C PRO A 148 -4.28 11.63 -0.88
N PRO A 149 -3.47 11.71 -1.97
CA PRO A 149 -3.91 12.23 -3.25
C PRO A 149 -5.16 11.50 -3.78
N ALA A 150 -6.22 12.25 -4.05
CA ALA A 150 -7.53 11.70 -4.44
C ALA A 150 -7.49 10.92 -5.77
N ASP A 151 -6.67 11.37 -6.72
CA ASP A 151 -6.47 10.70 -8.00
C ASP A 151 -5.76 9.35 -7.85
N LEU A 152 -4.80 9.24 -6.92
CA LEU A 152 -4.18 7.96 -6.56
C LEU A 152 -5.22 7.00 -5.95
N CYS A 153 -6.03 7.47 -5.01
CA CYS A 153 -7.10 6.67 -4.42
C CYS A 153 -8.10 6.16 -5.47
N ARG A 154 -8.46 6.98 -6.47
CA ARG A 154 -9.34 6.57 -7.59
C ARG A 154 -8.72 5.43 -8.40
N ARG A 155 -7.44 5.55 -8.80
CA ARG A 155 -6.75 4.48 -9.54
C ARG A 155 -6.65 3.19 -8.74
N VAL A 156 -6.38 3.28 -7.44
CA VAL A 156 -6.33 2.11 -6.54
C VAL A 156 -7.71 1.46 -6.43
N LEU A 157 -8.77 2.24 -6.23
CA LEU A 157 -10.15 1.75 -6.18
C LEU A 157 -10.53 1.05 -7.49
N ALA A 158 -10.31 1.69 -8.63
CA ALA A 158 -10.63 1.13 -9.93
C ALA A 158 -9.95 -0.24 -10.17
N ARG A 159 -8.75 -0.43 -9.63
CA ARG A 159 -8.00 -1.70 -9.79
C ARG A 159 -8.40 -2.75 -8.77
N GLN A 160 -8.54 -2.38 -7.49
CA GLN A 160 -8.68 -3.34 -6.40
C GLN A 160 -10.13 -3.59 -5.99
N TYR A 161 -11.00 -2.62 -6.22
CA TYR A 161 -12.40 -2.61 -5.78
C TYR A 161 -13.35 -2.10 -6.87
N PRO A 162 -13.34 -2.70 -8.09
CA PRO A 162 -14.13 -2.21 -9.21
C PRO A 162 -15.64 -2.16 -8.92
N ASP A 163 -16.15 -3.09 -8.11
CA ASP A 163 -17.57 -3.11 -7.72
C ASP A 163 -17.93 -1.91 -6.82
N VAL A 164 -17.00 -1.43 -6.01
CA VAL A 164 -17.21 -0.23 -5.19
C VAL A 164 -17.29 1.02 -6.09
N VAL A 165 -16.41 1.09 -7.09
CA VAL A 165 -16.45 2.19 -8.08
C VAL A 165 -17.74 2.19 -8.88
N ALA A 166 -18.21 1.01 -9.31
CA ALA A 166 -19.45 0.88 -10.08
C ALA A 166 -20.71 1.27 -9.29
N ALA A 167 -20.66 1.17 -7.95
CA ALA A 167 -21.76 1.52 -7.05
C ALA A 167 -21.67 2.94 -6.46
N ALA A 168 -20.53 3.63 -6.64
CA ALA A 168 -20.28 4.92 -6.03
C ALA A 168 -20.92 6.08 -6.82
N ASP A 169 -21.32 7.11 -6.10
CA ASP A 169 -21.63 8.43 -6.69
C ASP A 169 -20.32 9.06 -7.21
N GLU A 170 -20.38 9.72 -8.39
CA GLU A 170 -19.25 10.43 -9.00
C GLU A 170 -18.63 11.50 -8.06
N ALA A 171 -19.43 12.04 -7.14
CA ALA A 171 -19.03 13.04 -6.14
C ALA A 171 -18.41 12.42 -4.87
N ALA A 172 -18.34 11.09 -4.75
CA ALA A 172 -17.82 10.44 -3.55
C ALA A 172 -16.31 10.71 -3.38
N ASP A 173 -15.92 11.00 -2.13
CA ASP A 173 -14.50 11.14 -1.78
C ASP A 173 -13.77 9.80 -1.96
N PRO A 174 -12.77 9.71 -2.87
CA PRO A 174 -12.08 8.46 -3.16
C PRO A 174 -11.34 7.86 -1.95
N TRP A 175 -10.82 8.70 -1.05
CA TRP A 175 -10.17 8.22 0.16
C TRP A 175 -11.17 7.56 1.11
N ARG A 176 -12.30 8.20 1.35
CA ARG A 176 -13.39 7.62 2.15
C ARG A 176 -13.92 6.32 1.55
N SER A 177 -14.05 6.26 0.23
CA SER A 177 -14.45 5.05 -0.48
C SER A 177 -13.42 3.93 -0.30
N LEU A 178 -12.12 4.24 -0.34
CA LEU A 178 -11.06 3.26 -0.11
C LEU A 178 -11.06 2.75 1.33
N LEU A 179 -11.27 3.62 2.32
CA LEU A 179 -11.43 3.23 3.73
C LEU A 179 -12.63 2.29 3.90
N ALA A 180 -13.79 2.63 3.34
CA ALA A 180 -14.98 1.78 3.40
C ALA A 180 -14.76 0.42 2.73
N ALA A 181 -14.15 0.38 1.55
CA ALA A 181 -13.81 -0.85 0.82
C ALA A 181 -12.89 -1.79 1.60
N THR A 182 -12.09 -1.22 2.51
CA THR A 182 -11.16 -1.97 3.39
C THR A 182 -11.71 -2.18 4.80
N GLY A 183 -12.99 -1.89 5.03
CA GLY A 183 -13.67 -2.10 6.32
C GLY A 183 -13.33 -1.07 7.40
N ARG A 184 -12.77 0.09 7.02
CA ARG A 184 -12.53 1.22 7.93
C ARG A 184 -13.71 2.17 7.92
N PRO A 185 -14.02 2.84 9.05
CA PRO A 185 -15.06 3.85 9.07
C PRO A 185 -14.65 5.06 8.21
N SER A 186 -15.57 5.51 7.38
CA SER A 186 -15.42 6.70 6.52
C SER A 186 -15.88 7.96 7.29
N HIS A 187 -15.14 8.34 8.35
CA HIS A 187 -15.47 9.55 9.13
C HIS A 187 -15.04 10.82 8.43
#